data_5598422fbf82f375a0a85ba7e7483b22
#
_entry.id   5598422fbf82f375a0a85ba7e7483b22
#
_cell.length_a   1.000
_cell.length_b   1.000
_cell.length_c   1.000
_cell.angle_alpha   90.00
_cell.angle_beta   90.00
_cell.angle_gamma   90.00
#
_symmetry.space_group_name_H-M   'P 1'
#
loop_
_entity.id
_entity.type
_entity.pdbx_description
1 polymer ?
#
loop_
_entity_poly.entity_id
_entity_poly.type
_entity_poly.pdbx_seq_one_letter_code
_entity_poly.pdbx_strand_id
1 'polypeptide(L)' 'MSDKKFKVGIAGYGVVGKRRHKYIDGHPAFQVVAVCDVAFEQSGSFDDGIRYYSDYNSLLEEELDALFVCLPNYL' A
#
# COMPACT_ATOMS: atom_id res chain seq x y z
N MET A 1 21.24 -4.85 16.65
CA MET A 1 20.14 -3.86 16.56
C MET A 1 19.30 -4.11 15.32
N SER A 2 18.02 -4.16 15.48
CA SER A 2 17.13 -4.45 14.35
C SER A 2 16.56 -3.17 13.78
N ASP A 3 16.74 -2.99 12.49
CA ASP A 3 16.13 -1.88 11.76
C ASP A 3 14.91 -2.34 10.99
N LYS A 4 14.35 -3.47 11.43
CA LYS A 4 13.22 -4.04 10.74
C LYS A 4 12.00 -3.13 10.86
N LYS A 5 11.40 -2.82 9.72
CA LYS A 5 10.17 -2.06 9.66
C LYS A 5 9.00 -2.98 9.40
N PHE A 6 7.85 -2.58 9.88
CA PHE A 6 6.62 -3.29 9.58
C PHE A 6 6.22 -3.02 8.13
N LYS A 7 5.94 -4.09 7.39
CA LYS A 7 5.57 -4.00 5.99
C LYS A 7 4.08 -3.73 5.88
N VAL A 8 3.73 -2.66 5.21
CA VAL A 8 2.36 -2.20 5.12
C VAL A 8 1.88 -2.23 3.68
N GLY A 9 0.66 -2.73 3.48
CA GLY A 9 -0.03 -2.63 2.21
C GLY A 9 -1.19 -1.65 2.31
N ILE A 10 -1.54 -1.03 1.20
CA ILE A 10 -2.67 -0.10 1.15
C ILE A 10 -3.61 -0.57 0.05
N ALA A 11 -4.84 -0.89 0.41
CA ALA A 11 -5.89 -1.25 -0.53
C ALA A 11 -6.75 -0.01 -0.77
N GLY A 12 -6.82 0.43 -2.02
CA GLY A 12 -7.49 1.67 -2.36
C GLY A 12 -6.51 2.83 -2.37
N TYR A 13 -5.89 3.08 -3.52
CA TYR A 13 -4.82 4.07 -3.63
C TYR A 13 -5.29 5.34 -4.34
N GLY A 14 -6.48 5.82 -3.95
CA GLY A 14 -6.97 7.11 -4.37
C GLY A 14 -6.42 8.22 -3.47
N VAL A 15 -7.17 9.32 -3.35
CA VAL A 15 -6.72 10.47 -2.57
C VAL A 15 -6.45 10.08 -1.12
N VAL A 16 -7.37 9.33 -0.51
CA VAL A 16 -7.24 8.93 0.89
C VAL A 16 -6.07 7.97 1.06
N GLY A 17 -5.94 7.01 0.13
CA GLY A 17 -4.85 6.03 0.19
C GLY A 17 -3.49 6.70 0.07
N LYS A 18 -3.35 7.65 -0.84
CA LYS A 18 -2.09 8.37 -1.02
C LYS A 18 -1.75 9.20 0.20
N ARG A 19 -2.76 9.80 0.82
CA ARG A 19 -2.56 10.57 2.04
C ARG A 19 -2.12 9.67 3.19
N ARG A 20 -2.71 8.50 3.29
CA ARG A 20 -2.32 7.52 4.30
C ARG A 20 -0.90 7.05 4.09
N HIS A 21 -0.51 6.83 2.83
CA HIS A 21 0.86 6.44 2.47
C HIS A 21 1.87 7.46 3.00
N LYS A 22 1.56 8.74 2.84
CA LYS A 22 2.45 9.80 3.28
C LYS A 22 2.63 9.77 4.80
N TYR A 23 1.55 9.54 5.53
CA TYR A 23 1.63 9.43 6.99
C TYR A 23 2.46 8.23 7.41
N ILE A 24 2.27 7.10 6.75
CA ILE A 24 2.99 5.88 7.10
C ILE A 24 4.47 6.05 6.81
N ASP A 25 4.83 6.66 5.70
CA ASP A 25 6.23 6.91 5.37
C ASP A 25 6.91 7.83 6.38
N GLY A 26 6.16 8.71 7.00
CA GLY A 26 6.70 9.58 8.04
C GLY A 26 6.95 8.89 9.36
N HIS A 27 6.50 7.63 9.51
CA HIS A 27 6.68 6.89 10.74
C HIS A 27 7.86 5.94 10.60
N PRO A 28 8.87 6.04 11.46
CA PRO A 28 10.10 5.27 11.28
C PRO A 28 9.93 3.76 11.41
N ALA A 29 8.84 3.30 12.03
CA ALA A 29 8.63 1.87 12.24
C ALA A 29 7.87 1.19 11.10
N PHE A 30 7.35 1.95 10.13
CA PHE A 30 6.52 1.39 9.08
C PHE A 30 7.09 1.71 7.70
N GLN A 31 6.77 0.83 6.76
CA GLN A 31 7.21 0.98 5.39
C GLN A 31 6.11 0.45 4.47
N VAL A 32 5.61 1.30 3.57
CA VAL A 32 4.66 0.85 2.57
C VAL A 32 5.44 0.08 1.51
N VAL A 33 5.04 -1.17 1.27
CA VAL A 33 5.73 -2.03 0.30
C VAL A 33 4.87 -2.34 -0.93
N ALA A 34 3.56 -2.19 -0.81
CA ALA A 34 2.67 -2.51 -1.91
C ALA A 34 1.34 -1.79 -1.75
N VAL A 35 0.70 -1.49 -2.87
CA VAL A 35 -0.61 -0.85 -2.90
C VAL A 35 -1.45 -1.52 -3.97
N CYS A 36 -2.77 -1.36 -3.89
CA CYS A 36 -3.64 -1.79 -4.98
C CYS A 36 -4.77 -0.78 -5.18
N ASP A 37 -5.26 -0.74 -6.40
CA ASP A 37 -6.40 0.10 -6.74
C ASP A 37 -6.96 -0.38 -8.08
N VAL A 38 -8.28 -0.38 -8.19
CA VAL A 38 -8.92 -0.79 -9.43
C VAL A 38 -8.62 0.18 -10.58
N ALA A 39 -8.18 1.39 -10.26
CA ALA A 39 -7.81 2.35 -11.28
C ALA A 39 -6.49 2.02 -11.97
N PHE A 40 -5.67 1.15 -11.38
CA PHE A 40 -4.46 0.68 -12.07
C PHE A 40 -4.87 -0.29 -13.17
N GLU A 41 -4.37 -0.06 -14.37
CA GLU A 41 -4.72 -0.92 -15.50
C GLU A 41 -3.93 -2.21 -15.50
N GLN A 42 -2.81 -2.23 -14.82
CA GLN A 42 -1.96 -3.41 -14.73
C GLN A 42 -1.14 -3.33 -13.46
N SER A 43 -0.50 -4.43 -13.13
CA SER A 43 0.37 -4.49 -11.97
C SER A 43 1.80 -4.17 -12.37
N GLY A 44 2.58 -3.66 -11.43
CA GLY A 44 3.96 -3.32 -11.69
C GLY A 44 4.65 -2.79 -10.44
N SER A 45 5.69 -2.00 -10.64
CA SER A 45 6.43 -1.38 -9.55
C SER A 45 6.70 0.08 -9.86
N PHE A 46 6.59 0.92 -8.83
CA PHE A 46 6.99 2.31 -8.94
C PHE A 46 8.52 2.42 -8.88
N ASP A 47 9.04 3.60 -9.18
CA ASP A 47 10.48 3.84 -9.19
C ASP A 47 11.13 3.59 -7.84
N ASP A 48 10.39 3.77 -6.76
CA ASP A 48 10.91 3.56 -5.41
C ASP A 48 10.81 2.09 -4.95
N GLY A 49 10.39 1.20 -5.83
CA GLY A 49 10.31 -0.21 -5.51
C GLY A 49 8.99 -0.66 -4.92
N ILE A 50 8.08 0.25 -4.64
CA ILE A 50 6.76 -0.11 -4.13
C ILE A 50 5.97 -0.76 -5.27
N ARG A 51 5.41 -1.93 -4.99
CA ARG A 51 4.65 -2.66 -6.00
C ARG A 51 3.20 -2.20 -6.00
N TYR A 52 2.60 -2.13 -7.19
CA TYR A 52 1.20 -1.79 -7.31
C TYR A 52 0.47 -2.86 -8.07
N TYR A 53 -0.77 -3.09 -7.67
CA TYR A 53 -1.60 -4.16 -8.23
C TYR A 53 -2.95 -3.60 -8.63
N SER A 54 -3.52 -4.19 -9.67
CA SER A 54 -4.84 -3.79 -10.15
C SER A 54 -5.95 -4.49 -9.39
N ASP A 55 -5.62 -5.49 -8.56
CA ASP A 55 -6.63 -6.21 -7.80
C ASP A 55 -6.17 -6.48 -6.37
N TYR A 56 -7.16 -6.66 -5.51
CA TYR A 56 -6.93 -6.84 -4.08
C TYR A 56 -6.26 -8.18 -3.77
N ASN A 57 -6.64 -9.23 -4.51
CA ASN A 57 -6.09 -10.55 -4.22
C ASN A 57 -4.59 -10.61 -4.41
N SER A 58 -4.08 -9.93 -5.44
CA SER A 58 -2.63 -9.89 -5.66
C SER A 58 -1.92 -9.17 -4.51
N LEU A 59 -2.52 -8.11 -3.99
CA LEU A 59 -1.95 -7.43 -2.84
C LEU A 59 -1.87 -8.35 -1.63
N LEU A 60 -2.90 -9.17 -1.41
CA LEU A 60 -2.94 -10.07 -0.27
C LEU A 60 -1.90 -11.18 -0.34
N GLU A 61 -1.33 -11.42 -1.52
CA GLU A 61 -0.25 -12.38 -1.66
C GLU A 61 1.10 -11.85 -1.19
N GLU A 62 1.20 -10.54 -0.97
CA GLU A 62 2.39 -9.95 -0.40
C GLU A 62 2.50 -10.31 1.07
N GLU A 63 3.74 -10.39 1.56
CA GLU A 63 4.00 -10.60 2.96
C GLU A 63 3.85 -9.27 3.69
N LEU A 64 2.71 -9.08 4.33
CA LEU A 64 2.39 -7.81 4.99
C LEU A 64 2.23 -8.02 6.48
N ASP A 65 2.70 -7.05 7.25
CA ASP A 65 2.45 -7.00 8.68
C ASP A 65 1.14 -6.28 8.99
N ALA A 66 0.73 -5.37 8.11
CA ALA A 66 -0.51 -4.62 8.28
C ALA A 66 -1.08 -4.25 6.92
N LEU A 67 -2.39 -4.08 6.88
CA LEU A 67 -3.09 -3.71 5.68
C LEU A 67 -4.07 -2.58 6.02
N PHE A 68 -3.95 -1.47 5.29
CA PHE A 68 -4.89 -0.36 5.40
C PHE A 68 -5.86 -0.42 4.25
N VAL A 69 -7.14 -0.36 4.56
CA VAL A 69 -8.18 -0.39 3.54
C VAL A 69 -8.77 1.01 3.45
N CYS A 70 -8.53 1.66 2.31
CA CYS A 70 -8.90 3.06 2.08
C CYS A 70 -9.89 3.13 0.93
N LEU A 71 -11.05 2.56 1.11
CA LEU A 71 -12.07 2.51 0.07
C LEU A 71 -12.85 3.82 0.03
N PRO A 72 -13.38 4.18 -1.16
CA PRO A 72 -14.24 5.35 -1.25
C PRO A 72 -15.44 5.22 -0.32
N ASN A 73 -15.80 6.33 0.30
CA ASN A 73 -16.90 6.34 1.25
C ASN A 73 -18.12 7.01 0.62
N TYR A 74 -18.63 6.39 -0.42
CA TYR A 74 -19.87 6.86 -1.02
C TYR A 74 -20.79 5.66 -1.24
N LEU A 75 -21.97 5.83 -0.84
CA LEU A 75 -22.99 4.78 -0.98
C LEU A 75 -24.23 5.35 -1.61
#